data_56559d0f49ee1cf62fd3ea2bfd1fec50
#
_entry.id   56559d0f49ee1cf62fd3ea2bfd1fec50
#
_cell.length_a   1.000
_cell.length_b   1.000
_cell.length_c   1.000
_cell.angle_alpha   90.00
_cell.angle_beta   90.00
_cell.angle_gamma   90.00
#
_symmetry.space_group_name_H-M   'P 1'
#
loop_
_entity.id
_entity.type
_entity.pdbx_description
1 polymer ?
#
loop_
_entity_poly.entity_id
_entity_poly.type
_entity_poly.pdbx_seq_one_letter_code
_entity_poly.pdbx_strand_id
1 'polypeptide(L)'
;MSVRNAGKAIREARIKAGLTQEKLSDGICSTLSLSRIENCTAGVSPSTFHALMSRAGAECEAFPTFASRTDFDCFYTLKRARFYLEAWQFEDAYHQLMSVQDMNWADNRFYYQEWLLLQYRIQFHNHSQEHEYLYDLLTEAFLISYPEFNIDMINSLLLSTVELEILIGLAQECYYLGQTDRCGYLCAQIESYLQNIQFTTLEKEHFLAQNAIVYTKYLLAQKDYVKALEVADKNRHQMVINNDSPFLYELTFLTGLCYYHNSDIEKFYSLFLASFYASHAINSCYATTIIQYVKEVLHYPLHTDILSFNQIPYGFYPVNLIENVSLLHDGIYDTDSFSIIYIGDIIRELRMEQKLSQQTLCQGLCSKSKLSKIENNYLQPNISLAEALLQRLGLCERVFTFWGTKQENDFHEIKFKLIQNWRPEAKHAINDFDVLISCVDKKNPIQLQYCLYEKALIEKNPDIRIILLVDALRITLPDFSFSHINDYRYSWVEFSLINSICWAYSNSNSPCLGIRYYYFVLEYIQHSNTDILLQDTLFPVTIAFFTNALYSANNYDELLDLIKDYEAPYMKQALPNLGISFFYYCQSLGECDSKHKAIRYANYACALNELLELQKNSYLLKKYLYDDFGITLN
;
A
#
# COMPACT_ATOMS: atom_id res chain seq x y z
N MET A 1 -20.93 -8.24 14.05
CA MET A 1 -20.27 -7.53 15.17
C MET A 1 -21.28 -6.70 15.92
N SER A 2 -21.30 -6.69 17.25
CA SER A 2 -22.36 -5.95 17.93
C SER A 2 -22.07 -4.44 17.90
N VAL A 3 -23.09 -3.59 17.76
CA VAL A 3 -23.07 -2.12 17.98
C VAL A 3 -22.19 -1.74 19.18
N ARG A 4 -22.14 -2.62 20.18
CA ARG A 4 -21.35 -2.45 21.41
C ARG A 4 -19.86 -2.28 21.17
N ASN A 5 -19.33 -2.78 20.08
CA ASN A 5 -17.89 -2.80 19.88
C ASN A 5 -17.42 -1.55 19.12
N ALA A 6 -18.13 -1.13 18.05
CA ALA A 6 -17.76 0.09 17.32
C ALA A 6 -17.75 1.33 18.24
N GLY A 7 -18.79 1.46 19.07
CA GLY A 7 -18.85 2.57 20.03
C GLY A 7 -17.74 2.54 21.06
N LYS A 8 -17.38 1.35 21.57
CA LYS A 8 -16.26 1.19 22.51
C LYS A 8 -14.93 1.54 21.84
N ALA A 9 -14.70 1.07 20.59
CA ALA A 9 -13.49 1.36 19.85
C ALA A 9 -13.30 2.88 19.66
N ILE A 10 -14.35 3.58 19.22
CA ILE A 10 -14.33 5.04 19.10
C ILE A 10 -14.00 5.70 20.46
N ARG A 11 -14.64 5.24 21.54
CA ARG A 11 -14.41 5.79 22.87
C ARG A 11 -12.96 5.57 23.34
N GLU A 12 -12.41 4.39 23.16
CA GLU A 12 -11.03 4.07 23.52
C GLU A 12 -10.02 4.88 22.71
N ALA A 13 -10.21 4.96 21.38
CA ALA A 13 -9.39 5.79 20.51
C ALA A 13 -9.44 7.26 20.93
N ARG A 14 -10.64 7.81 21.18
CA ARG A 14 -10.81 9.18 21.66
C ARG A 14 -10.10 9.43 22.99
N ILE A 15 -10.23 8.53 23.96
CA ILE A 15 -9.59 8.66 25.28
C ILE A 15 -8.07 8.60 25.13
N LYS A 16 -7.57 7.65 24.33
CA LYS A 16 -6.12 7.50 24.03
C LYS A 16 -5.55 8.78 23.40
N ALA A 17 -6.33 9.42 22.51
CA ALA A 17 -5.97 10.70 21.90
C ALA A 17 -6.18 11.92 22.80
N GLY A 18 -6.71 11.77 24.01
CA GLY A 18 -6.99 12.90 24.92
C GLY A 18 -8.10 13.83 24.46
N LEU A 19 -9.00 13.38 23.57
CA LEU A 19 -10.02 14.20 22.97
C LEU A 19 -11.34 14.21 23.76
N THR A 20 -12.03 15.37 23.77
CA THR A 20 -13.42 15.46 24.24
C THR A 20 -14.38 14.91 23.16
N GLN A 21 -15.60 14.53 23.57
CA GLN A 21 -16.63 14.12 22.60
C GLN A 21 -16.97 15.24 21.63
N GLU A 22 -16.98 16.49 22.10
CA GLU A 22 -17.25 17.66 21.29
C GLU A 22 -16.21 17.83 20.18
N LYS A 23 -14.92 17.80 20.54
CA LYS A 23 -13.83 17.92 19.56
C LYS A 23 -13.83 16.79 18.54
N LEU A 24 -14.07 15.54 18.97
CA LEU A 24 -14.08 14.41 18.04
C LEU A 24 -15.27 14.45 17.08
N SER A 25 -16.44 14.88 17.55
CA SER A 25 -17.67 14.88 16.74
C SER A 25 -17.83 16.08 15.81
N ASP A 26 -17.04 17.13 16.01
CA ASP A 26 -17.15 18.39 15.26
C ASP A 26 -17.15 18.15 13.73
N GLY A 27 -18.13 18.71 13.01
CA GLY A 27 -18.31 18.51 11.56
C GLY A 27 -18.69 17.08 11.12
N ILE A 28 -18.57 16.04 11.97
CA ILE A 28 -18.93 14.65 11.62
C ILE A 28 -20.34 14.31 12.07
N CYS A 29 -20.65 14.52 13.35
CA CYS A 29 -21.97 14.25 13.91
C CYS A 29 -22.22 15.12 15.15
N SER A 30 -23.45 15.12 15.70
CA SER A 30 -23.69 15.84 16.94
C SER A 30 -22.99 15.13 18.13
N THR A 31 -22.55 15.91 19.13
CA THR A 31 -21.98 15.35 20.37
C THR A 31 -22.91 14.36 21.05
N LEU A 32 -24.22 14.60 20.98
CA LEU A 32 -25.24 13.69 21.49
C LEU A 32 -25.25 12.36 20.72
N SER A 33 -25.10 12.40 19.39
CA SER A 33 -25.00 11.21 18.55
C SER A 33 -23.75 10.42 18.90
N LEU A 34 -22.59 11.08 19.02
CA LEU A 34 -21.34 10.44 19.43
C LEU A 34 -21.48 9.77 20.81
N SER A 35 -22.07 10.49 21.77
CA SER A 35 -22.31 9.93 23.12
C SER A 35 -23.18 8.67 23.08
N ARG A 36 -24.23 8.64 22.26
CA ARG A 36 -25.07 7.45 22.07
C ARG A 36 -24.31 6.30 21.39
N ILE A 37 -23.47 6.60 20.42
CA ILE A 37 -22.60 5.62 19.75
C ILE A 37 -21.61 5.03 20.75
N GLU A 38 -20.87 5.85 21.49
CA GLU A 38 -19.90 5.40 22.51
C GLU A 38 -20.55 4.57 23.64
N ASN A 39 -21.77 4.87 24.00
CA ASN A 39 -22.57 4.11 24.96
C ASN A 39 -23.28 2.90 24.35
N CYS A 40 -23.06 2.63 23.07
CA CYS A 40 -23.62 1.49 22.35
C CYS A 40 -25.16 1.47 22.32
N THR A 41 -25.79 2.64 22.38
CA THR A 41 -27.25 2.83 22.30
C THR A 41 -27.71 3.29 20.92
N ALA A 42 -26.76 3.62 20.02
CA ALA A 42 -27.00 3.92 18.62
C ALA A 42 -25.93 3.23 17.74
N GLY A 43 -26.31 2.86 16.53
CA GLY A 43 -25.40 2.41 15.50
C GLY A 43 -24.58 3.58 14.92
N VAL A 44 -23.51 3.25 14.24
CA VAL A 44 -22.68 4.19 13.50
C VAL A 44 -22.52 3.67 12.07
N SER A 45 -22.67 4.56 11.08
CA SER A 45 -22.39 4.19 9.69
C SER A 45 -20.90 3.94 9.50
N PRO A 46 -20.48 3.09 8.56
CA PRO A 46 -19.07 2.85 8.28
C PRO A 46 -18.30 4.13 7.98
N SER A 47 -18.87 5.03 7.16
CA SER A 47 -18.24 6.31 6.82
C SER A 47 -18.03 7.20 8.05
N THR A 48 -19.02 7.27 8.95
CA THR A 48 -18.95 8.02 10.21
C THR A 48 -17.94 7.37 11.16
N PHE A 49 -17.93 6.04 11.27
CA PHE A 49 -16.97 5.30 12.07
C PHE A 49 -15.53 5.60 11.61
N HIS A 50 -15.30 5.47 10.31
CA HIS A 50 -14.00 5.73 9.69
C HIS A 50 -13.51 7.17 9.95
N ALA A 51 -14.38 8.17 9.76
CA ALA A 51 -14.04 9.57 10.01
C ALA A 51 -13.70 9.84 11.49
N LEU A 52 -14.47 9.26 12.43
CA LEU A 52 -14.21 9.41 13.87
C LEU A 52 -12.90 8.74 14.28
N MET A 53 -12.63 7.53 13.80
CA MET A 53 -11.39 6.80 14.11
C MET A 53 -10.16 7.52 13.54
N SER A 54 -10.21 7.95 12.27
CA SER A 54 -9.14 8.72 11.64
C SER A 54 -8.83 10.01 12.40
N ARG A 55 -9.85 10.79 12.79
CA ARG A 55 -9.64 12.00 13.63
C ARG A 55 -9.06 11.69 15.01
N ALA A 56 -9.38 10.53 15.57
CA ALA A 56 -8.76 10.07 16.81
C ALA A 56 -7.31 9.61 16.63
N GLY A 57 -6.76 9.67 15.40
CA GLY A 57 -5.41 9.19 15.09
C GLY A 57 -5.29 7.68 15.19
N ALA A 58 -6.40 6.96 15.06
CA ALA A 58 -6.40 5.51 15.02
C ALA A 58 -6.42 5.05 13.56
N GLU A 59 -5.55 4.10 13.22
CA GLU A 59 -5.60 3.47 11.91
C GLU A 59 -6.98 2.86 11.67
N CYS A 60 -7.62 3.29 10.59
CA CYS A 60 -8.98 2.89 10.23
C CYS A 60 -9.03 1.65 9.33
N GLU A 61 -7.96 0.94 9.17
CA GLU A 61 -7.96 -0.39 8.56
C GLU A 61 -8.53 -1.47 9.49
N ALA A 62 -9.12 -1.01 10.61
CA ALA A 62 -9.97 -1.84 11.43
C ALA A 62 -11.15 -2.33 10.60
N PHE A 63 -11.58 -3.52 10.87
CA PHE A 63 -12.70 -4.21 10.25
C PHE A 63 -13.88 -3.26 10.07
N PRO A 64 -14.22 -2.85 8.87
CA PRO A 64 -15.33 -1.97 8.67
C PRO A 64 -16.62 -2.71 9.07
N THR A 65 -17.38 -2.13 9.97
CA THR A 65 -18.73 -2.53 10.26
C THR A 65 -19.63 -1.92 9.20
N PHE A 66 -19.91 -2.65 8.15
CA PHE A 66 -20.83 -2.17 7.12
C PHE A 66 -22.27 -2.24 7.60
N ALA A 67 -23.00 -1.16 7.42
CA ALA A 67 -24.42 -1.08 7.74
C ALA A 67 -25.26 -1.76 6.66
N SER A 68 -24.77 -1.79 5.43
CA SER A 68 -25.46 -2.41 4.29
C SER A 68 -24.46 -2.95 3.28
N ARG A 69 -24.94 -3.74 2.32
CA ARG A 69 -24.21 -4.18 1.16
C ARG A 69 -23.68 -3.00 0.33
N THR A 70 -24.51 -2.03 0.11
CA THR A 70 -24.18 -0.83 -0.65
C THR A 70 -22.99 -0.07 -0.02
N ASP A 71 -22.95 0.01 1.31
CA ASP A 71 -21.82 0.61 2.03
C ASP A 71 -20.51 -0.17 1.80
N PHE A 72 -20.60 -1.50 1.86
CA PHE A 72 -19.46 -2.39 1.58
C PHE A 72 -18.94 -2.17 0.15
N ASP A 73 -19.83 -2.23 -0.83
CA ASP A 73 -19.46 -2.07 -2.24
C ASP A 73 -18.84 -0.69 -2.50
N CYS A 74 -19.41 0.36 -1.91
CA CYS A 74 -18.87 1.71 -2.01
C CYS A 74 -17.47 1.82 -1.43
N PHE A 75 -17.28 1.34 -0.21
CA PHE A 75 -15.98 1.38 0.48
C PHE A 75 -14.88 0.70 -0.35
N TYR A 76 -15.13 -0.54 -0.79
CA TYR A 76 -14.14 -1.27 -1.58
C TYR A 76 -13.92 -0.68 -2.97
N THR A 77 -14.97 -0.11 -3.58
CA THR A 77 -14.84 0.58 -4.87
C THR A 77 -13.96 1.82 -4.74
N LEU A 78 -14.13 2.63 -3.70
CA LEU A 78 -13.27 3.80 -3.44
C LEU A 78 -11.83 3.37 -3.13
N LYS A 79 -11.64 2.29 -2.36
CA LYS A 79 -10.29 1.74 -2.11
C LYS A 79 -9.62 1.25 -3.39
N ARG A 80 -10.33 0.54 -4.27
CA ARG A 80 -9.79 0.11 -5.56
C ARG A 80 -9.47 1.30 -6.47
N ALA A 81 -10.35 2.31 -6.50
CA ALA A 81 -10.07 3.54 -7.25
C ALA A 81 -8.80 4.22 -6.75
N ARG A 82 -8.61 4.31 -5.43
CA ARG A 82 -7.37 4.84 -4.82
C ARG A 82 -6.15 4.01 -5.21
N PHE A 83 -6.24 2.69 -5.11
CA PHE A 83 -5.19 1.78 -5.53
C PHE A 83 -4.78 1.98 -7.00
N TYR A 84 -5.76 2.03 -7.91
CA TYR A 84 -5.49 2.27 -9.31
C TYR A 84 -4.85 3.64 -9.58
N LEU A 85 -5.24 4.67 -8.83
CA LEU A 85 -4.60 6.00 -8.90
C LEU A 85 -3.13 5.96 -8.48
N GLU A 86 -2.82 5.26 -7.40
CA GLU A 86 -1.45 5.08 -6.91
C GLU A 86 -0.61 4.24 -7.87
N ALA A 87 -1.23 3.29 -8.57
CA ALA A 87 -0.62 2.51 -9.63
C ALA A 87 -0.57 3.23 -11.00
N TRP A 88 -0.94 4.51 -11.10
CA TRP A 88 -0.99 5.31 -12.33
C TRP A 88 -1.92 4.75 -13.42
N GLN A 89 -2.94 4.00 -13.02
CA GLN A 89 -3.97 3.41 -13.88
C GLN A 89 -5.24 4.26 -13.82
N PHE A 90 -5.18 5.45 -14.44
CA PHE A 90 -6.24 6.46 -14.32
C PHE A 90 -7.57 6.05 -14.93
N GLU A 91 -7.57 5.30 -16.04
CA GLU A 91 -8.78 4.79 -16.67
C GLU A 91 -9.51 3.79 -15.76
N ASP A 92 -8.76 2.85 -15.18
CA ASP A 92 -9.32 1.87 -14.25
C ASP A 92 -9.86 2.56 -12.98
N ALA A 93 -9.11 3.52 -12.44
CA ALA A 93 -9.56 4.34 -11.33
C ALA A 93 -10.87 5.08 -11.64
N TYR A 94 -10.96 5.68 -12.83
CA TYR A 94 -12.16 6.38 -13.30
C TYR A 94 -13.36 5.43 -13.42
N HIS A 95 -13.17 4.26 -14.02
CA HIS A 95 -14.23 3.26 -14.15
C HIS A 95 -14.75 2.78 -12.80
N GLN A 96 -13.84 2.52 -11.85
CA GLN A 96 -14.25 2.18 -10.48
C GLN A 96 -15.05 3.32 -9.85
N LEU A 97 -14.58 4.56 -9.96
CA LEU A 97 -15.22 5.71 -9.35
C LEU A 97 -16.61 5.99 -9.94
N MET A 98 -16.78 5.82 -11.25
CA MET A 98 -18.06 6.02 -11.92
C MET A 98 -19.09 4.94 -11.60
N SER A 99 -18.68 3.74 -11.20
CA SER A 99 -19.61 2.67 -10.83
C SER A 99 -20.46 2.98 -9.59
N VAL A 100 -20.03 3.94 -8.78
CA VAL A 100 -20.73 4.39 -7.56
C VAL A 100 -21.26 5.83 -7.65
N GLN A 101 -21.23 6.47 -8.83
CA GLN A 101 -21.64 7.87 -9.00
C GLN A 101 -23.12 8.12 -8.63
N ASP A 102 -23.99 7.14 -8.89
CA ASP A 102 -25.45 7.25 -8.71
C ASP A 102 -25.90 6.84 -7.29
N MET A 103 -24.96 6.70 -6.34
CA MET A 103 -25.30 6.39 -4.96
C MET A 103 -26.09 7.50 -4.27
N ASN A 104 -26.91 7.11 -3.29
CA ASN A 104 -27.51 8.07 -2.37
C ASN A 104 -26.46 8.59 -1.37
N TRP A 105 -25.82 9.71 -1.71
CA TRP A 105 -24.78 10.33 -0.90
C TRP A 105 -25.30 10.99 0.38
N ALA A 106 -26.60 11.21 0.51
CA ALA A 106 -27.18 11.88 1.68
C ALA A 106 -26.89 11.13 2.99
N ASP A 107 -26.88 9.79 2.92
CA ASP A 107 -26.58 8.94 4.07
C ASP A 107 -25.08 8.62 4.22
N ASN A 108 -24.29 8.86 3.17
CA ASN A 108 -22.89 8.49 3.05
C ASN A 108 -21.98 9.68 2.69
N ARG A 109 -22.21 10.84 3.29
CA ARG A 109 -21.54 12.11 2.96
C ARG A 109 -20.00 12.06 2.99
N PHE A 110 -19.40 11.22 3.85
CA PHE A 110 -17.94 11.10 3.93
C PHE A 110 -17.36 10.22 2.82
N TYR A 111 -18.12 9.25 2.29
CA TYR A 111 -17.74 8.59 1.05
C TYR A 111 -17.87 9.54 -0.15
N TYR A 112 -18.88 10.42 -0.15
CA TYR A 112 -18.96 11.48 -1.15
C TYR A 112 -17.76 12.42 -1.10
N GLN A 113 -17.31 12.81 0.08
CA GLN A 113 -16.10 13.61 0.28
C GLN A 113 -14.86 12.91 -0.32
N GLU A 114 -14.68 11.61 -0.06
CA GLU A 114 -13.59 10.82 -0.63
C GLU A 114 -13.75 10.67 -2.15
N TRP A 115 -14.98 10.46 -2.64
CA TRP A 115 -15.28 10.39 -4.08
C TRP A 115 -14.88 11.67 -4.81
N LEU A 116 -15.20 12.84 -4.27
CA LEU A 116 -14.79 14.15 -4.81
C LEU A 116 -13.26 14.29 -4.82
N LEU A 117 -12.57 13.87 -3.77
CA LEU A 117 -11.11 13.88 -3.70
C LEU A 117 -10.48 12.98 -4.78
N LEU A 118 -10.99 11.76 -4.95
CA LEU A 118 -10.48 10.84 -5.97
C LEU A 118 -10.79 11.36 -7.39
N GLN A 119 -11.95 11.96 -7.59
CA GLN A 119 -12.29 12.64 -8.86
C GLN A 119 -11.33 13.79 -9.16
N TYR A 120 -11.01 14.62 -8.16
CA TYR A 120 -9.97 15.63 -8.27
C TYR A 120 -8.64 15.04 -8.71
N ARG A 121 -8.16 13.96 -8.05
CA ARG A 121 -6.88 13.33 -8.38
C ARG A 121 -6.84 12.81 -9.83
N ILE A 122 -7.93 12.19 -10.31
CA ILE A 122 -8.04 11.73 -11.70
C ILE A 122 -7.96 12.91 -12.67
N GLN A 123 -8.74 13.96 -12.43
CA GLN A 123 -8.80 15.12 -13.33
C GLN A 123 -7.50 15.92 -13.34
N PHE A 124 -6.85 16.05 -12.19
CA PHE A 124 -5.55 16.69 -12.07
C PHE A 124 -4.50 15.98 -12.94
N HIS A 125 -4.47 14.65 -12.93
CA HIS A 125 -3.52 13.86 -13.73
C HIS A 125 -3.87 13.82 -15.23
N ASN A 126 -5.12 13.99 -15.60
CA ASN A 126 -5.55 14.09 -16.99
C ASN A 126 -5.21 15.47 -17.63
N HIS A 127 -4.33 16.25 -16.97
CA HIS A 127 -3.87 17.56 -17.43
C HIS A 127 -5.01 18.58 -17.64
N SER A 128 -6.04 18.51 -16.81
CA SER A 128 -7.03 19.57 -16.78
C SER A 128 -6.34 20.90 -16.38
N GLN A 129 -6.33 21.88 -17.28
CA GLN A 129 -5.83 23.23 -17.00
C GLN A 129 -6.89 24.08 -16.25
N GLU A 130 -7.97 23.48 -15.82
CA GLU A 130 -9.09 24.13 -15.14
C GLU A 130 -8.85 24.17 -13.63
N HIS A 131 -7.74 24.77 -13.21
CA HIS A 131 -7.35 24.84 -11.80
C HIS A 131 -8.38 25.52 -10.91
N GLU A 132 -9.15 26.49 -11.42
CA GLU A 132 -10.26 27.10 -10.68
C GLU A 132 -11.35 26.07 -10.35
N TYR A 133 -11.75 25.26 -11.33
CA TYR A 133 -12.72 24.19 -11.12
C TYR A 133 -12.19 23.12 -10.13
N LEU A 134 -10.93 22.74 -10.24
CA LEU A 134 -10.30 21.77 -9.34
C LEU A 134 -10.22 22.30 -7.90
N TYR A 135 -9.95 23.59 -7.75
CA TYR A 135 -9.97 24.27 -6.46
C TYR A 135 -11.39 24.28 -5.86
N ASP A 136 -12.41 24.60 -6.66
CA ASP A 136 -13.81 24.60 -6.22
C ASP A 136 -14.27 23.20 -5.82
N LEU A 137 -13.89 22.17 -6.57
CA LEU A 137 -14.20 20.76 -6.27
C LEU A 137 -13.64 20.33 -4.90
N LEU A 138 -12.39 20.67 -4.61
CA LEU A 138 -11.77 20.41 -3.31
C LEU A 138 -12.40 21.23 -2.19
N THR A 139 -12.79 22.48 -2.48
CA THR A 139 -13.49 23.32 -1.53
C THR A 139 -14.85 22.73 -1.18
N GLU A 140 -15.63 22.27 -2.17
CA GLU A 140 -16.88 21.54 -1.95
C GLU A 140 -16.64 20.32 -1.05
N ALA A 141 -15.63 19.52 -1.36
CA ALA A 141 -15.28 18.33 -0.58
C ALA A 141 -14.95 18.68 0.88
N PHE A 142 -14.20 19.75 1.14
CA PHE A 142 -13.84 20.15 2.49
C PHE A 142 -15.03 20.69 3.30
N LEU A 143 -15.91 21.45 2.66
CA LEU A 143 -17.09 22.04 3.28
C LEU A 143 -18.13 21.00 3.72
N ILE A 144 -18.05 19.75 3.25
CA ILE A 144 -18.89 18.64 3.74
C ILE A 144 -18.69 18.43 5.25
N SER A 145 -17.45 18.53 5.72
CA SER A 145 -17.11 18.37 7.14
C SER A 145 -17.12 19.69 7.90
N TYR A 146 -16.62 20.76 7.28
CA TYR A 146 -16.42 22.07 7.90
C TYR A 146 -17.06 23.19 7.08
N PRO A 147 -18.41 23.41 7.19
CA PRO A 147 -19.14 24.40 6.38
C PRO A 147 -18.67 25.84 6.56
N GLU A 148 -18.12 26.19 7.74
CA GLU A 148 -17.63 27.54 8.08
C GLU A 148 -16.09 27.62 8.06
N PHE A 149 -15.45 26.86 7.16
CA PHE A 149 -14.00 26.75 7.11
C PHE A 149 -13.30 28.09 6.80
N ASN A 150 -12.29 28.39 7.61
CA ASN A 150 -11.27 29.40 7.33
C ASN A 150 -9.88 28.79 7.56
N ILE A 151 -8.92 29.14 6.71
CA ILE A 151 -7.53 28.65 6.76
C ILE A 151 -6.89 28.82 8.15
N ASP A 152 -7.18 29.91 8.85
CA ASP A 152 -6.62 30.20 10.18
C ASP A 152 -7.06 29.20 11.25
N MET A 153 -8.11 28.40 10.96
CA MET A 153 -8.66 27.42 11.89
C MET A 153 -7.94 26.06 11.84
N ILE A 154 -7.09 25.80 10.85
CA ILE A 154 -6.50 24.46 10.61
C ILE A 154 -5.94 23.85 11.91
N ASN A 155 -5.13 24.59 12.66
CA ASN A 155 -4.52 24.10 13.90
C ASN A 155 -5.51 23.91 15.07
N SER A 156 -6.75 24.36 14.92
CA SER A 156 -7.82 24.18 15.90
C SER A 156 -8.78 23.04 15.56
N LEU A 157 -8.70 22.53 14.31
CA LEU A 157 -9.55 21.45 13.82
C LEU A 157 -8.99 20.07 14.18
N LEU A 158 -9.82 19.06 14.07
CA LEU A 158 -9.43 17.68 14.06
C LEU A 158 -9.70 17.10 12.67
N LEU A 159 -8.62 16.86 11.93
CA LEU A 159 -8.71 16.47 10.53
C LEU A 159 -8.55 14.95 10.39
N SER A 160 -9.37 14.35 9.53
CA SER A 160 -9.20 13.00 9.03
C SER A 160 -8.13 12.97 7.93
N THR A 161 -7.72 11.77 7.52
CA THR A 161 -6.77 11.59 6.42
C THR A 161 -7.27 12.18 5.10
N VAL A 162 -8.55 11.99 4.78
CA VAL A 162 -9.19 12.55 3.58
C VAL A 162 -9.20 14.09 3.62
N GLU A 163 -9.51 14.66 4.77
CA GLU A 163 -9.53 16.13 4.95
C GLU A 163 -8.11 16.73 4.81
N LEU A 164 -7.07 16.04 5.28
CA LEU A 164 -5.67 16.45 5.08
C LEU A 164 -5.26 16.39 3.60
N GLU A 165 -5.58 15.31 2.89
CA GLU A 165 -5.31 15.24 1.45
C GLU A 165 -6.01 16.36 0.67
N ILE A 166 -7.26 16.69 1.03
CA ILE A 166 -8.00 17.81 0.44
C ILE A 166 -7.27 19.13 0.69
N LEU A 167 -6.80 19.40 1.91
CA LEU A 167 -6.07 20.64 2.23
C LEU A 167 -4.75 20.75 1.46
N ILE A 168 -4.02 19.64 1.33
CA ILE A 168 -2.79 19.60 0.54
C ILE A 168 -3.11 19.85 -0.95
N GLY A 169 -4.19 19.26 -1.46
CA GLY A 169 -4.70 19.55 -2.81
C GLY A 169 -5.05 21.02 -3.01
N LEU A 170 -5.74 21.64 -2.05
CA LEU A 170 -6.03 23.08 -2.08
C LEU A 170 -4.76 23.95 -2.10
N ALA A 171 -3.73 23.57 -1.33
CA ALA A 171 -2.43 24.23 -1.40
C ALA A 171 -1.79 24.09 -2.78
N GLN A 172 -1.90 22.92 -3.39
CA GLN A 172 -1.40 22.65 -4.74
C GLN A 172 -2.13 23.48 -5.81
N GLU A 173 -3.46 23.56 -5.72
CA GLU A 173 -4.23 24.40 -6.65
C GLU A 173 -3.93 25.90 -6.45
N CYS A 174 -3.74 26.38 -5.22
CA CYS A 174 -3.27 27.74 -4.96
C CYS A 174 -1.93 28.04 -5.65
N TYR A 175 -1.02 27.04 -5.69
CA TYR A 175 0.25 27.18 -6.41
C TYR A 175 0.04 27.40 -7.92
N TYR A 176 -0.80 26.57 -8.56
CA TYR A 176 -1.07 26.65 -10.00
C TYR A 176 -1.89 27.90 -10.39
N LEU A 177 -2.75 28.36 -9.49
CA LEU A 177 -3.51 29.62 -9.67
C LEU A 177 -2.67 30.88 -9.41
N GLY A 178 -1.39 30.74 -9.07
CA GLY A 178 -0.51 31.87 -8.76
C GLY A 178 -0.82 32.59 -7.43
N GLN A 179 -1.64 31.97 -6.57
CA GLN A 179 -1.95 32.46 -5.22
C GLN A 179 -0.82 32.10 -4.25
N THR A 180 0.39 32.56 -4.53
CA THR A 180 1.62 32.12 -3.85
C THR A 180 1.60 32.31 -2.35
N ASP A 181 1.15 33.46 -1.84
CA ASP A 181 1.09 33.71 -0.39
C ASP A 181 0.16 32.72 0.32
N ARG A 182 -0.98 32.42 -0.30
CA ARG A 182 -1.96 31.49 0.24
C ARG A 182 -1.43 30.05 0.21
N CYS A 183 -0.74 29.65 -0.86
CA CYS A 183 -0.08 28.35 -0.96
C CYS A 183 0.95 28.18 0.17
N GLY A 184 1.89 29.10 0.32
CA GLY A 184 2.92 29.04 1.35
C GLY A 184 2.35 29.01 2.76
N TYR A 185 1.29 29.80 3.01
CA TYR A 185 0.61 29.83 4.30
C TYR A 185 -0.08 28.50 4.60
N LEU A 186 -0.83 27.94 3.64
CA LEU A 186 -1.47 26.62 3.78
C LEU A 186 -0.44 25.52 4.08
N CYS A 187 0.63 25.44 3.30
CA CYS A 187 1.67 24.43 3.52
C CYS A 187 2.28 24.54 4.93
N ALA A 188 2.55 25.74 5.41
CA ALA A 188 3.10 25.98 6.74
C ALA A 188 2.11 25.60 7.85
N GLN A 189 0.81 25.91 7.68
CA GLN A 189 -0.23 25.51 8.65
C GLN A 189 -0.40 23.99 8.70
N ILE A 190 -0.40 23.29 7.54
CA ILE A 190 -0.48 21.85 7.46
C ILE A 190 0.74 21.20 8.14
N GLU A 191 1.96 21.69 7.87
CA GLU A 191 3.17 21.20 8.53
C GLU A 191 3.09 21.36 10.05
N SER A 192 2.69 22.56 10.54
CA SER A 192 2.49 22.83 11.97
C SER A 192 1.44 21.88 12.58
N TYR A 193 0.33 21.68 11.89
CA TYR A 193 -0.72 20.76 12.33
C TYR A 193 -0.18 19.33 12.48
N LEU A 194 0.50 18.81 11.46
CA LEU A 194 1.06 17.46 11.46
C LEU A 194 2.14 17.25 12.54
N GLN A 195 2.89 18.30 12.89
CA GLN A 195 3.88 18.20 13.98
C GLN A 195 3.22 18.04 15.36
N ASN A 196 2.02 18.59 15.54
CA ASN A 196 1.33 18.64 16.84
C ASN A 196 0.28 17.54 17.04
N ILE A 197 -0.09 16.80 16.00
CA ILE A 197 -1.12 15.77 16.09
C ILE A 197 -0.56 14.38 16.43
N GLN A 198 -1.41 13.56 17.07
CA GLN A 198 -1.09 12.17 17.41
C GLN A 198 -1.59 11.20 16.31
N PHE A 199 -1.08 11.34 15.10
CA PHE A 199 -1.20 10.29 14.09
C PHE A 199 -0.18 9.17 14.35
N THR A 200 -0.38 8.01 13.73
CA THR A 200 0.70 7.02 13.63
C THR A 200 1.91 7.65 12.92
N THR A 201 3.10 7.20 13.24
CA THR A 201 4.31 7.78 12.65
C THR A 201 4.28 7.68 11.13
N LEU A 202 3.80 6.56 10.57
CA LEU A 202 3.72 6.33 9.13
C LEU A 202 2.76 7.29 8.43
N GLU A 203 1.52 7.39 8.91
CA GLU A 203 0.53 8.31 8.33
C GLU A 203 1.02 9.75 8.37
N LYS A 204 1.60 10.14 9.49
CA LYS A 204 2.15 11.49 9.67
C LYS A 204 3.25 11.79 8.63
N GLU A 205 4.21 10.89 8.47
CA GLU A 205 5.32 11.07 7.53
C GLU A 205 4.83 11.05 6.07
N HIS A 206 3.85 10.23 5.76
CA HIS A 206 3.20 10.22 4.43
C HIS A 206 2.60 11.59 4.07
N PHE A 207 1.81 12.20 4.97
CA PHE A 207 1.23 13.53 4.73
C PHE A 207 2.28 14.65 4.75
N LEU A 208 3.32 14.53 5.58
CA LEU A 208 4.45 15.47 5.56
C LEU A 208 5.17 15.41 4.20
N ALA A 209 5.39 14.24 3.64
CA ALA A 209 6.00 14.08 2.32
C ALA A 209 5.13 14.67 1.21
N GLN A 210 3.83 14.41 1.23
CA GLN A 210 2.89 14.97 0.26
C GLN A 210 2.85 16.50 0.33
N ASN A 211 2.77 17.07 1.54
CA ASN A 211 2.83 18.52 1.75
C ASN A 211 4.19 19.10 1.32
N ALA A 212 5.28 18.39 1.59
CA ALA A 212 6.64 18.84 1.24
C ALA A 212 6.83 19.01 -0.27
N ILE A 213 6.17 18.20 -1.11
CA ILE A 213 6.19 18.39 -2.56
C ILE A 213 5.67 19.76 -2.94
N VAL A 214 4.49 20.14 -2.45
CA VAL A 214 3.85 21.43 -2.75
C VAL A 214 4.67 22.57 -2.16
N TYR A 215 5.10 22.41 -0.91
CA TYR A 215 5.87 23.44 -0.21
C TYR A 215 7.24 23.69 -0.86
N THR A 216 7.91 22.65 -1.32
CA THR A 216 9.19 22.78 -2.04
C THR A 216 9.01 23.50 -3.38
N LYS A 217 7.95 23.18 -4.16
CA LYS A 217 7.62 23.91 -5.39
C LYS A 217 7.41 25.41 -5.13
N TYR A 218 6.66 25.72 -4.08
CA TYR A 218 6.45 27.11 -3.64
C TYR A 218 7.78 27.79 -3.27
N LEU A 219 8.61 27.17 -2.43
CA LEU A 219 9.89 27.75 -1.99
C LEU A 219 10.88 27.95 -3.16
N LEU A 220 10.91 27.03 -4.12
CA LEU A 220 11.68 27.18 -5.36
C LEU A 220 11.20 28.39 -6.17
N ALA A 221 9.90 28.60 -6.30
CA ALA A 221 9.32 29.76 -6.97
C ALA A 221 9.66 31.08 -6.24
N GLN A 222 9.75 31.06 -4.90
CA GLN A 222 10.19 32.19 -4.08
C GLN A 222 11.73 32.37 -4.06
N LYS A 223 12.47 31.47 -4.70
CA LYS A 223 13.95 31.43 -4.71
C LYS A 223 14.59 31.22 -3.34
N ASP A 224 13.84 30.65 -2.39
CA ASP A 224 14.39 30.21 -1.09
C ASP A 224 14.93 28.79 -1.21
N TYR A 225 16.05 28.67 -1.91
CA TYR A 225 16.63 27.35 -2.27
C TYR A 225 17.17 26.58 -1.06
N VAL A 226 17.58 27.30 -0.02
CA VAL A 226 18.12 26.69 1.21
C VAL A 226 17.01 25.97 1.97
N LYS A 227 15.91 26.68 2.21
CA LYS A 227 14.75 26.10 2.89
C LYS A 227 14.05 25.02 2.03
N ALA A 228 13.99 25.24 0.71
CA ALA A 228 13.48 24.24 -0.22
C ALA A 228 14.26 22.91 -0.11
N LEU A 229 15.60 22.97 -0.07
CA LEU A 229 16.44 21.79 0.10
C LEU A 229 16.21 21.10 1.45
N GLU A 230 16.15 21.88 2.54
CA GLU A 230 15.89 21.32 3.88
C GLU A 230 14.56 20.56 3.93
N VAL A 231 13.48 21.15 3.41
CA VAL A 231 12.15 20.52 3.40
C VAL A 231 12.12 19.27 2.53
N ALA A 232 12.65 19.35 1.29
CA ALA A 232 12.59 18.23 0.35
C ALA A 232 13.45 17.05 0.81
N ASP A 233 14.72 17.30 1.19
CA ASP A 233 15.67 16.22 1.51
C ASP A 233 15.32 15.52 2.83
N LYS A 234 14.87 16.27 3.84
CA LYS A 234 14.39 15.70 5.10
C LYS A 234 13.24 14.72 4.87
N ASN A 235 12.22 15.12 4.11
CA ASN A 235 11.04 14.28 3.87
C ASN A 235 11.36 13.11 2.95
N ARG A 236 12.22 13.31 1.94
CA ARG A 236 12.72 12.23 1.08
C ARG A 236 13.43 11.13 1.90
N HIS A 237 14.34 11.53 2.77
CA HIS A 237 15.07 10.60 3.64
C HIS A 237 14.13 9.84 4.60
N GLN A 238 13.13 10.53 5.15
CA GLN A 238 12.15 9.90 6.05
C GLN A 238 11.30 8.86 5.32
N MET A 239 10.91 9.11 4.07
CA MET A 239 10.19 8.11 3.25
C MET A 239 11.02 6.86 2.99
N VAL A 240 12.33 7.02 2.73
CA VAL A 240 13.23 5.87 2.58
C VAL A 240 13.31 5.04 3.86
N ILE A 241 13.42 5.69 5.03
CA ILE A 241 13.46 5.01 6.33
C ILE A 241 12.17 4.21 6.57
N ASN A 242 11.03 4.78 6.23
CA ASN A 242 9.71 4.17 6.47
C ASN A 242 9.30 3.17 5.37
N ASN A 243 10.11 3.00 4.33
CA ASN A 243 9.81 2.20 3.15
C ASN A 243 8.48 2.61 2.47
N ASP A 244 8.17 3.93 2.50
CA ASP A 244 7.00 4.54 1.86
C ASP A 244 7.43 5.15 0.52
N SER A 245 6.88 4.65 -0.58
CA SER A 245 7.40 4.95 -1.92
C SER A 245 6.58 5.91 -2.80
N PRO A 246 5.30 6.22 -2.52
CA PRO A 246 4.45 6.91 -3.50
C PRO A 246 4.98 8.25 -4.01
N PHE A 247 5.64 9.05 -3.16
CA PHE A 247 6.12 10.40 -3.50
C PHE A 247 7.64 10.50 -3.65
N LEU A 248 8.33 9.39 -3.49
CA LEU A 248 9.78 9.36 -3.35
C LEU A 248 10.52 9.88 -4.59
N TYR A 249 10.08 9.48 -5.81
CA TYR A 249 10.70 9.95 -7.04
C TYR A 249 10.47 11.45 -7.30
N GLU A 250 9.30 12.00 -6.93
CA GLU A 250 9.01 13.42 -7.07
C GLU A 250 9.85 14.27 -6.09
N LEU A 251 9.91 13.87 -4.82
CA LEU A 251 10.79 14.52 -3.83
C LEU A 251 12.25 14.43 -4.22
N THR A 252 12.69 13.29 -4.80
CA THR A 252 14.07 13.13 -5.28
C THR A 252 14.40 14.12 -6.39
N PHE A 253 13.49 14.32 -7.35
CA PHE A 253 13.68 15.32 -8.40
C PHE A 253 13.69 16.74 -7.85
N LEU A 254 12.77 17.08 -6.95
CA LEU A 254 12.71 18.41 -6.30
C LEU A 254 13.96 18.69 -5.48
N THR A 255 14.49 17.69 -4.75
CA THR A 255 15.78 17.80 -4.06
C THR A 255 16.89 18.08 -5.05
N GLY A 256 16.91 17.40 -6.19
CA GLY A 256 17.83 17.67 -7.29
C GLY A 256 17.75 19.10 -7.79
N LEU A 257 16.56 19.63 -8.02
CA LEU A 257 16.37 21.02 -8.43
C LEU A 257 16.92 22.03 -7.40
N CYS A 258 16.77 21.74 -6.11
CA CYS A 258 17.37 22.57 -5.06
C CYS A 258 18.90 22.57 -5.17
N TYR A 259 19.54 21.43 -5.44
CA TYR A 259 21.00 21.38 -5.69
C TYR A 259 21.39 22.11 -6.96
N TYR A 260 20.62 22.03 -8.05
CA TYR A 260 20.86 22.79 -9.27
C TYR A 260 20.95 24.30 -9.00
N HIS A 261 19.97 24.84 -8.27
CA HIS A 261 19.92 26.27 -7.94
C HIS A 261 21.00 26.67 -6.92
N ASN A 262 21.50 25.73 -6.12
CA ASN A 262 22.66 25.93 -5.24
C ASN A 262 24.01 25.66 -5.93
N SER A 263 24.02 25.49 -7.27
CA SER A 263 25.22 25.28 -8.10
C SER A 263 25.94 23.95 -7.88
N ASP A 264 25.31 22.97 -7.25
CA ASP A 264 25.81 21.59 -7.13
C ASP A 264 25.22 20.73 -8.26
N ILE A 265 25.85 20.86 -9.45
CA ILE A 265 25.35 20.23 -10.67
C ILE A 265 25.53 18.71 -10.65
N GLU A 266 26.55 18.21 -9.96
CA GLU A 266 26.82 16.77 -9.87
C GLU A 266 25.70 16.06 -9.09
N LYS A 267 25.33 16.58 -7.93
CA LYS A 267 24.20 16.05 -7.16
C LYS A 267 22.86 16.20 -7.87
N PHE A 268 22.63 17.34 -8.51
CA PHE A 268 21.45 17.52 -9.35
C PHE A 268 21.32 16.40 -10.36
N TYR A 269 22.40 16.16 -11.14
CA TYR A 269 22.36 15.20 -12.22
C TYR A 269 22.13 13.77 -11.72
N SER A 270 22.78 13.38 -10.63
CA SER A 270 22.58 12.07 -9.99
C SER A 270 21.11 11.87 -9.54
N LEU A 271 20.53 12.85 -8.83
CA LEU A 271 19.15 12.77 -8.35
C LEU A 271 18.12 12.87 -9.49
N PHE A 272 18.41 13.66 -10.52
CA PHE A 272 17.61 13.71 -11.74
C PHE A 272 17.56 12.33 -12.41
N LEU A 273 18.69 11.67 -12.62
CA LEU A 273 18.74 10.34 -13.23
C LEU A 273 18.01 9.30 -12.39
N ALA A 274 18.20 9.32 -11.06
CA ALA A 274 17.51 8.42 -10.14
C ALA A 274 16.00 8.57 -10.23
N SER A 275 15.50 9.81 -10.18
CA SER A 275 14.07 10.10 -10.31
C SER A 275 13.52 9.74 -11.70
N PHE A 276 14.24 10.09 -12.76
CA PHE A 276 13.83 9.81 -14.13
C PHE A 276 13.70 8.32 -14.41
N TYR A 277 14.76 7.54 -14.16
CA TYR A 277 14.74 6.10 -14.42
C TYR A 277 13.75 5.36 -13.52
N ALA A 278 13.62 5.75 -12.25
CA ALA A 278 12.63 5.17 -11.36
C ALA A 278 11.19 5.44 -11.85
N SER A 279 10.87 6.69 -12.21
CA SER A 279 9.57 7.05 -12.76
C SER A 279 9.27 6.33 -14.08
N HIS A 280 10.28 6.19 -14.94
CA HIS A 280 10.15 5.48 -16.21
C HIS A 280 9.96 3.97 -15.99
N ALA A 281 10.65 3.39 -15.01
CA ALA A 281 10.54 1.97 -14.68
C ALA A 281 9.13 1.58 -14.24
N ILE A 282 8.43 2.46 -13.53
CA ILE A 282 7.04 2.24 -13.09
C ILE A 282 6.00 2.76 -14.11
N ASN A 283 6.44 3.11 -15.31
CA ASN A 283 5.59 3.66 -16.38
C ASN A 283 4.77 4.90 -15.94
N SER A 284 5.36 5.74 -15.11
CA SER A 284 4.75 6.99 -14.65
C SER A 284 4.89 8.09 -15.71
N CYS A 285 3.82 8.84 -15.97
CA CYS A 285 3.87 10.03 -16.82
C CYS A 285 4.81 11.11 -16.27
N TYR A 286 5.19 11.01 -15.00
CA TYR A 286 6.12 11.93 -14.35
C TYR A 286 7.52 11.92 -15.00
N ALA A 287 7.97 10.79 -15.55
CA ALA A 287 9.22 10.72 -16.30
C ALA A 287 9.25 11.71 -17.49
N THR A 288 8.14 11.83 -18.22
CA THR A 288 7.99 12.81 -19.31
C THR A 288 8.03 14.23 -18.79
N THR A 289 7.34 14.50 -17.68
CA THR A 289 7.34 15.82 -17.01
C THR A 289 8.73 16.24 -16.58
N ILE A 290 9.52 15.33 -16.00
CA ILE A 290 10.91 15.59 -15.59
C ILE A 290 11.76 15.98 -16.79
N ILE A 291 11.74 15.20 -17.89
CA ILE A 291 12.55 15.50 -19.07
C ILE A 291 12.14 16.84 -19.66
N GLN A 292 10.85 17.08 -19.80
CA GLN A 292 10.34 18.32 -20.36
C GLN A 292 10.80 19.54 -19.52
N TYR A 293 10.70 19.44 -18.21
CA TYR A 293 11.16 20.50 -17.30
C TYR A 293 12.66 20.77 -17.46
N VAL A 294 13.50 19.72 -17.43
CA VAL A 294 14.96 19.85 -17.54
C VAL A 294 15.36 20.44 -18.89
N LYS A 295 14.69 20.04 -19.98
CA LYS A 295 14.97 20.52 -21.33
C LYS A 295 14.46 21.93 -21.59
N GLU A 296 13.20 22.23 -21.20
CA GLU A 296 12.51 23.46 -21.61
C GLU A 296 12.66 24.59 -20.59
N VAL A 297 12.75 24.25 -19.29
CA VAL A 297 12.84 25.24 -18.20
C VAL A 297 14.29 25.48 -17.80
N LEU A 298 15.05 24.42 -17.58
CA LEU A 298 16.47 24.54 -17.17
C LEU A 298 17.41 24.72 -18.36
N HIS A 299 16.96 24.42 -19.59
CA HIS A 299 17.79 24.39 -20.81
C HIS A 299 19.06 23.55 -20.64
N TYR A 300 18.98 22.51 -19.79
CA TYR A 300 20.12 21.64 -19.50
C TYR A 300 20.32 20.63 -20.62
N PRO A 301 21.57 20.43 -21.12
CA PRO A 301 21.83 19.49 -22.20
C PRO A 301 21.68 18.05 -21.70
N LEU A 302 20.70 17.34 -22.27
CA LEU A 302 20.48 15.92 -21.97
C LEU A 302 21.24 15.05 -22.97
N HIS A 303 21.81 13.95 -22.48
CA HIS A 303 22.45 12.93 -23.30
C HIS A 303 21.45 12.31 -24.29
N THR A 304 21.91 11.98 -25.50
CA THR A 304 21.07 11.36 -26.55
C THR A 304 20.41 10.07 -26.09
N ASP A 305 21.06 9.33 -25.20
CA ASP A 305 20.53 8.08 -24.63
C ASP A 305 19.26 8.31 -23.79
N ILE A 306 19.22 9.38 -22.98
CA ILE A 306 18.02 9.75 -22.20
C ILE A 306 16.89 10.16 -23.11
N LEU A 307 17.19 10.91 -24.20
CA LEU A 307 16.17 11.33 -25.17
C LEU A 307 15.60 10.15 -25.97
N SER A 308 16.39 9.10 -26.19
CA SER A 308 15.95 7.90 -26.92
C SER A 308 14.96 7.05 -26.10
N PHE A 309 14.99 7.14 -24.79
CA PHE A 309 14.04 6.43 -23.91
C PHE A 309 12.59 6.85 -24.11
N ASN A 310 12.34 8.12 -24.46
CA ASN A 310 10.98 8.63 -24.71
C ASN A 310 10.33 8.10 -26.00
N GLN A 311 11.07 7.41 -26.87
CA GLN A 311 10.56 6.97 -28.18
C GLN A 311 10.13 5.49 -28.22
N ILE A 312 10.34 4.75 -27.14
CA ILE A 312 9.98 3.33 -27.12
C ILE A 312 8.74 3.19 -26.22
N PRO A 313 7.56 2.96 -26.81
CA PRO A 313 6.43 2.54 -26.03
C PRO A 313 6.82 1.24 -25.31
N TYR A 314 6.82 1.26 -24.01
CA TYR A 314 6.87 0.03 -23.24
C TYR A 314 5.66 -0.78 -23.65
N GLY A 315 5.89 -1.89 -24.31
CA GLY A 315 4.88 -2.92 -24.49
C GLY A 315 4.69 -3.70 -23.20
N PHE A 316 4.34 -3.00 -22.13
CA PHE A 316 3.72 -3.65 -21.00
C PHE A 316 2.29 -3.97 -21.44
N TYR A 317 2.11 -5.19 -21.87
CA TYR A 317 0.77 -5.72 -22.03
C TYR A 317 0.17 -5.73 -20.62
N PRO A 318 -1.00 -5.10 -20.42
CA PRO A 318 -1.74 -5.38 -19.20
C PRO A 318 -1.92 -6.89 -19.21
N VAL A 319 -1.39 -7.56 -18.19
CA VAL A 319 -1.92 -8.87 -17.81
C VAL A 319 -3.41 -8.61 -17.75
N ASN A 320 -4.20 -9.37 -18.50
CA ASN A 320 -5.64 -9.28 -18.44
C ASN A 320 -6.02 -9.41 -16.96
N LEU A 321 -6.11 -8.27 -16.31
CA LEU A 321 -6.75 -8.17 -15.01
C LEU A 321 -8.09 -8.80 -15.26
N ILE A 322 -8.35 -9.91 -14.60
CA ILE A 322 -9.62 -10.63 -14.72
C ILE A 322 -10.68 -9.59 -14.48
N GLU A 323 -11.27 -9.14 -15.59
CA GLU A 323 -12.43 -8.27 -15.57
C GLU A 323 -13.45 -8.99 -14.70
N ASN A 324 -13.87 -8.32 -13.65
CA ASN A 324 -15.02 -8.71 -12.85
C ASN A 324 -14.81 -9.91 -11.93
N VAL A 325 -14.15 -9.67 -10.83
CA VAL A 325 -14.80 -10.11 -9.61
C VAL A 325 -15.88 -9.06 -9.31
N SER A 326 -17.02 -9.20 -9.96
CA SER A 326 -18.27 -8.70 -9.41
C SER A 326 -18.46 -9.42 -8.08
N LEU A 327 -17.85 -8.86 -7.06
CA LEU A 327 -17.86 -9.42 -5.73
C LEU A 327 -19.23 -9.32 -5.17
N LEU A 328 -20.31 -9.43 -5.80
CA LEU A 328 -21.60 -9.49 -5.14
C LEU A 328 -22.72 -9.24 -6.18
N HIS A 329 -23.29 -10.35 -6.64
CA HIS A 329 -24.51 -10.33 -7.46
C HIS A 329 -25.76 -10.15 -6.62
N ASP A 330 -26.71 -9.44 -7.23
CA ASP A 330 -28.06 -9.15 -6.81
C ASP A 330 -28.73 -10.28 -6.02
N GLY A 331 -29.11 -10.00 -4.82
CA GLY A 331 -29.97 -10.89 -4.09
C GLY A 331 -30.21 -10.51 -2.65
N ILE A 332 -31.30 -9.79 -2.41
CA ILE A 332 -32.03 -9.78 -1.15
C ILE A 332 -31.39 -8.98 -0.03
N TYR A 333 -31.50 -7.65 -0.12
CA TYR A 333 -31.50 -6.82 1.07
C TYR A 333 -32.73 -5.89 1.02
N ASP A 334 -33.59 -6.10 1.99
CA ASP A 334 -34.73 -5.22 2.26
C ASP A 334 -34.17 -3.88 2.76
N THR A 335 -34.36 -2.82 1.99
CA THR A 335 -33.68 -1.51 2.17
C THR A 335 -34.26 -0.71 3.36
N ASP A 336 -35.19 -1.24 4.12
CA ASP A 336 -35.90 -0.50 5.16
C ASP A 336 -35.51 -0.84 6.61
N SER A 337 -34.54 -1.74 6.83
CA SER A 337 -34.05 -2.02 8.17
C SER A 337 -32.52 -1.79 8.25
N PHE A 338 -32.09 -0.93 9.14
CA PHE A 338 -30.68 -0.81 9.56
C PHE A 338 -30.18 -2.16 10.10
N SER A 339 -29.84 -3.08 9.23
CA SER A 339 -29.26 -4.35 9.62
C SER A 339 -27.76 -4.18 9.76
N ILE A 340 -27.28 -4.35 10.98
CA ILE A 340 -25.85 -4.44 11.27
C ILE A 340 -25.35 -5.71 10.61
N ILE A 341 -24.52 -5.57 9.59
CA ILE A 341 -23.85 -6.72 8.98
C ILE A 341 -22.78 -7.20 9.97
N TYR A 342 -22.93 -8.44 10.40
CA TYR A 342 -21.96 -9.10 11.24
C TYR A 342 -20.86 -9.70 10.36
N ILE A 343 -19.63 -9.78 10.90
CA ILE A 343 -18.51 -10.44 10.21
C ILE A 343 -18.86 -11.85 9.72
N GLY A 344 -19.71 -12.56 10.46
CA GLY A 344 -20.19 -13.88 10.05
C GLY A 344 -20.99 -13.85 8.76
N ASP A 345 -21.79 -12.82 8.55
CA ASP A 345 -22.58 -12.63 7.33
C ASP A 345 -21.64 -12.40 6.14
N ILE A 346 -20.65 -11.51 6.29
CA ILE A 346 -19.64 -11.23 5.25
C ILE A 346 -18.91 -12.53 4.87
N ILE A 347 -18.39 -13.27 5.85
CA ILE A 347 -17.69 -14.54 5.61
C ILE A 347 -18.60 -15.53 4.87
N ARG A 348 -19.87 -15.64 5.29
CA ARG A 348 -20.82 -16.56 4.67
C ARG A 348 -21.12 -16.17 3.22
N GLU A 349 -21.37 -14.91 2.95
CA GLU A 349 -21.73 -14.40 1.62
C GLU A 349 -20.57 -14.59 0.66
N LEU A 350 -19.39 -14.11 0.98
CA LEU A 350 -18.19 -14.28 0.17
C LEU A 350 -17.87 -15.76 -0.10
N ARG A 351 -18.04 -16.62 0.92
CA ARG A 351 -17.87 -18.06 0.73
C ARG A 351 -18.89 -18.65 -0.25
N MET A 352 -20.17 -18.25 -0.11
CA MET A 352 -21.24 -18.76 -0.98
C MET A 352 -21.07 -18.30 -2.42
N GLU A 353 -20.67 -17.06 -2.64
CA GLU A 353 -20.38 -16.52 -3.97
C GLU A 353 -19.26 -17.28 -4.66
N GLN A 354 -18.20 -17.58 -3.93
CA GLN A 354 -17.08 -18.36 -4.44
C GLN A 354 -17.40 -19.87 -4.49
N LYS A 355 -18.64 -20.27 -4.15
CA LYS A 355 -19.10 -21.69 -4.13
C LYS A 355 -18.20 -22.59 -3.27
N LEU A 356 -17.58 -22.05 -2.23
CA LEU A 356 -16.73 -22.78 -1.31
C LEU A 356 -17.57 -23.51 -0.25
N SER A 357 -17.17 -24.75 0.11
CA SER A 357 -17.76 -25.42 1.25
C SER A 357 -17.23 -24.83 2.56
N GLN A 358 -18.02 -24.91 3.66
CA GLN A 358 -17.51 -24.56 4.99
C GLN A 358 -16.26 -25.37 5.36
N GLN A 359 -16.21 -26.64 4.96
CA GLN A 359 -15.07 -27.53 5.23
C GLN A 359 -13.79 -27.00 4.55
N THR A 360 -13.88 -26.58 3.30
CA THR A 360 -12.75 -26.03 2.53
C THR A 360 -12.24 -24.73 3.16
N LEU A 361 -13.15 -23.82 3.49
CA LEU A 361 -12.74 -22.52 4.07
C LEU A 361 -12.10 -22.66 5.45
N CYS A 362 -12.65 -23.51 6.33
CA CYS A 362 -12.18 -23.63 7.72
C CYS A 362 -11.03 -24.62 7.91
N GLN A 363 -10.59 -25.31 6.86
CA GLN A 363 -9.55 -26.35 6.96
C GLN A 363 -8.29 -25.84 7.66
N GLY A 364 -7.89 -26.48 8.76
CA GLY A 364 -6.75 -26.07 9.56
C GLY A 364 -6.93 -24.82 10.42
N LEU A 365 -7.94 -23.96 10.13
CA LEU A 365 -8.19 -22.74 10.91
C LEU A 365 -9.12 -22.98 12.11
N CYS A 366 -10.22 -23.70 11.87
CA CYS A 366 -11.17 -24.02 12.93
C CYS A 366 -12.05 -25.22 12.53
N SER A 367 -12.88 -25.70 13.47
CA SER A 367 -13.84 -26.75 13.12
C SER A 367 -15.00 -26.20 12.27
N LYS A 368 -15.58 -27.06 11.41
CA LYS A 368 -16.78 -26.71 10.63
C LYS A 368 -17.91 -26.18 11.51
N SER A 369 -18.10 -26.80 12.70
CA SER A 369 -19.11 -26.35 13.67
C SER A 369 -18.83 -24.93 14.18
N LYS A 370 -17.54 -24.58 14.41
CA LYS A 370 -17.14 -23.23 14.82
C LYS A 370 -17.41 -22.22 13.70
N LEU A 371 -17.03 -22.52 12.46
CA LEU A 371 -17.33 -21.67 11.31
C LEU A 371 -18.83 -21.47 11.11
N SER A 372 -19.62 -22.54 11.21
CA SER A 372 -21.08 -22.45 11.11
C SER A 372 -21.69 -21.52 12.18
N LYS A 373 -21.17 -21.56 13.42
CA LYS A 373 -21.61 -20.64 14.47
C LYS A 373 -21.20 -19.18 14.18
N ILE A 374 -20.04 -18.97 13.58
CA ILE A 374 -19.56 -17.64 13.15
C ILE A 374 -20.46 -17.12 12.05
N GLU A 375 -20.70 -17.89 10.99
CA GLU A 375 -21.56 -17.51 9.85
C GLU A 375 -23.04 -17.26 10.23
N ASN A 376 -23.49 -17.81 11.33
CA ASN A 376 -24.84 -17.55 11.86
C ASN A 376 -24.84 -16.55 13.03
N ASN A 377 -23.71 -15.86 13.27
CA ASN A 377 -23.54 -14.83 14.29
C ASN A 377 -23.76 -15.29 15.75
N TYR A 378 -23.72 -16.61 16.00
CA TYR A 378 -23.78 -17.18 17.35
C TYR A 378 -22.44 -17.12 18.08
N LEU A 379 -21.34 -16.97 17.33
CA LEU A 379 -19.98 -16.89 17.88
C LEU A 379 -19.21 -15.82 17.12
N GLN A 380 -18.54 -14.97 17.87
CA GLN A 380 -17.62 -13.99 17.29
C GLN A 380 -16.22 -14.62 17.17
N PRO A 381 -15.61 -14.62 15.97
CA PRO A 381 -14.24 -15.07 15.83
C PRO A 381 -13.29 -14.10 16.57
N ASN A 382 -12.17 -14.61 17.04
CA ASN A 382 -11.06 -13.73 17.41
C ASN A 382 -10.45 -13.12 16.14
N ILE A 383 -9.65 -12.06 16.29
CA ILE A 383 -9.12 -11.27 15.19
C ILE A 383 -8.29 -12.13 14.24
N SER A 384 -7.37 -12.93 14.77
CA SER A 384 -6.51 -13.80 13.96
C SER A 384 -7.30 -14.77 13.09
N LEU A 385 -8.39 -15.34 13.64
CA LEU A 385 -9.25 -16.24 12.87
C LEU A 385 -10.08 -15.48 11.83
N ALA A 386 -10.60 -14.31 12.18
CA ALA A 386 -11.34 -13.46 11.25
C ALA A 386 -10.46 -13.05 10.07
N GLU A 387 -9.26 -12.55 10.35
CA GLU A 387 -8.27 -12.18 9.35
C GLU A 387 -7.95 -13.35 8.40
N ALA A 388 -7.63 -14.53 8.93
CA ALA A 388 -7.31 -15.68 8.12
C ALA A 388 -8.47 -16.15 7.24
N LEU A 389 -9.71 -16.16 7.76
CA LEU A 389 -10.90 -16.53 6.99
C LEU A 389 -11.14 -15.55 5.83
N LEU A 390 -11.01 -14.25 6.07
CA LEU A 390 -11.24 -13.22 5.06
C LEU A 390 -10.15 -13.20 4.00
N GLN A 391 -8.90 -13.38 4.38
CA GLN A 391 -7.79 -13.50 3.43
C GLN A 391 -7.96 -14.71 2.52
N ARG A 392 -8.42 -15.86 3.04
CA ARG A 392 -8.79 -17.02 2.22
C ARG A 392 -9.94 -16.75 1.25
N LEU A 393 -10.78 -15.79 1.58
CA LEU A 393 -11.85 -15.32 0.71
C LEU A 393 -11.40 -14.20 -0.25
N GLY A 394 -10.10 -13.86 -0.25
CA GLY A 394 -9.50 -12.90 -1.14
C GLY A 394 -9.55 -11.44 -0.66
N LEU A 395 -9.92 -11.20 0.59
CA LEU A 395 -9.88 -9.85 1.16
C LEU A 395 -8.50 -9.56 1.75
N CYS A 396 -7.85 -8.51 1.29
CA CYS A 396 -6.50 -8.12 1.70
C CYS A 396 -6.46 -7.40 3.04
N GLU A 397 -7.59 -7.05 3.63
CA GLU A 397 -7.58 -6.15 4.77
C GLU A 397 -7.03 -6.76 6.03
N ARG A 398 -6.12 -6.01 6.64
CA ARG A 398 -5.65 -6.25 7.99
C ARG A 398 -6.78 -5.94 8.96
N VAL A 399 -7.22 -6.93 9.70
CA VAL A 399 -8.23 -6.76 10.74
C VAL A 399 -7.59 -6.06 11.92
N PHE A 400 -7.86 -4.78 12.10
CA PHE A 400 -7.41 -4.04 13.28
C PHE A 400 -8.42 -4.19 14.44
N THR A 401 -8.02 -4.10 15.50
CA THR A 401 -7.92 -4.73 16.76
C THR A 401 -8.44 -3.96 17.95
N PHE A 402 -9.62 -3.44 17.89
CA PHE A 402 -10.35 -3.10 19.09
C PHE A 402 -11.32 -4.20 19.56
N TRP A 403 -11.11 -5.43 19.10
CA TRP A 403 -12.12 -6.49 19.15
C TRP A 403 -11.73 -7.76 19.87
N GLY A 404 -10.56 -7.81 20.45
CA GLY A 404 -10.05 -8.95 21.18
C GLY A 404 -9.74 -8.66 22.64
N THR A 405 -9.03 -9.56 23.26
CA THR A 405 -8.40 -9.34 24.56
C THR A 405 -7.19 -8.41 24.40
N LYS A 406 -6.73 -7.80 25.50
CA LYS A 406 -5.50 -7.00 25.47
C LYS A 406 -4.32 -7.79 24.89
N GLN A 407 -4.17 -9.07 25.29
CA GLN A 407 -3.10 -9.94 24.80
C GLN A 407 -3.16 -10.11 23.26
N GLU A 408 -4.35 -10.23 22.69
CA GLU A 408 -4.57 -10.35 21.25
C GLU A 408 -4.23 -9.06 20.53
N ASN A 409 -4.59 -7.91 21.10
CA ASN A 409 -4.23 -6.60 20.57
C ASN A 409 -2.71 -6.38 20.60
N ASP A 410 -2.05 -6.69 21.74
CA ASP A 410 -0.59 -6.58 21.89
C ASP A 410 0.12 -7.47 20.83
N PHE A 411 -0.38 -8.68 20.58
CA PHE A 411 0.15 -9.56 19.52
C PHE A 411 0.04 -8.93 18.12
N HIS A 412 -1.12 -8.37 17.78
CA HIS A 412 -1.34 -7.75 16.47
C HIS A 412 -0.52 -6.47 16.27
N GLU A 413 -0.38 -5.63 17.31
CA GLU A 413 0.49 -4.44 17.22
C GLU A 413 1.95 -4.81 16.93
N ILE A 414 2.46 -5.87 17.56
CA ILE A 414 3.84 -6.32 17.34
C ILE A 414 3.98 -6.99 15.97
N LYS A 415 3.03 -7.84 15.59
CA LYS A 415 2.97 -8.42 14.24
C LYS A 415 3.04 -7.32 13.18
N PHE A 416 2.27 -6.26 13.33
CA PHE A 416 2.25 -5.13 12.41
C PHE A 416 3.61 -4.42 12.33
N LYS A 417 4.24 -4.15 13.47
CA LYS A 417 5.59 -3.56 13.52
C LYS A 417 6.63 -4.43 12.81
N LEU A 418 6.57 -5.75 12.99
CA LEU A 418 7.47 -6.69 12.33
C LEU A 418 7.29 -6.65 10.80
N ILE A 419 6.05 -6.63 10.33
CA ILE A 419 5.74 -6.55 8.89
C ILE A 419 6.26 -5.22 8.29
N GLN A 420 6.05 -4.09 8.97
CA GLN A 420 6.48 -2.78 8.49
C GLN A 420 7.99 -2.59 8.52
N ASN A 421 8.66 -3.11 9.55
CA ASN A 421 10.11 -2.96 9.74
C ASN A 421 10.93 -4.09 9.11
N TRP A 422 10.31 -4.89 8.23
CA TRP A 422 10.99 -6.01 7.61
C TRP A 422 12.14 -5.54 6.71
N ARG A 423 13.33 -5.45 7.30
CA ARG A 423 14.61 -5.33 6.60
C ARG A 423 15.50 -6.50 7.05
N PRO A 424 16.10 -7.26 6.11
CA PRO A 424 16.92 -8.42 6.45
C PRO A 424 18.08 -8.13 7.39
N GLU A 425 18.49 -6.88 7.53
CA GLU A 425 19.64 -6.43 8.32
C GLU A 425 19.26 -5.79 9.68
N ALA A 426 17.99 -5.69 10.03
CA ALA A 426 17.56 -4.97 11.22
C ALA A 426 17.82 -5.76 12.51
N LYS A 427 18.79 -5.32 13.31
CA LYS A 427 19.04 -5.84 14.67
C LYS A 427 17.83 -5.75 15.62
N HIS A 428 16.83 -4.95 15.25
CA HIS A 428 15.59 -4.78 16.02
C HIS A 428 14.63 -5.98 15.90
N ALA A 429 14.70 -6.76 14.83
CA ALA A 429 13.81 -7.90 14.61
C ALA A 429 13.92 -8.98 15.71
N ILE A 430 15.08 -9.15 16.32
CA ILE A 430 15.27 -10.14 17.38
C ILE A 430 14.57 -9.72 18.67
N ASN A 431 14.66 -8.46 19.07
CA ASN A 431 14.00 -7.96 20.27
C ASN A 431 12.47 -7.96 20.11
N ASP A 432 11.98 -7.59 18.93
CA ASP A 432 10.54 -7.58 18.64
C ASP A 432 9.98 -9.01 18.57
N PHE A 433 10.78 -9.98 18.13
CA PHE A 433 10.40 -11.39 18.14
C PHE A 433 10.24 -11.96 19.55
N ASP A 434 11.13 -11.60 20.49
CA ASP A 434 11.00 -12.03 21.90
C ASP A 434 9.72 -11.45 22.54
N VAL A 435 9.37 -10.21 22.20
CA VAL A 435 8.11 -9.58 22.62
C VAL A 435 6.90 -10.28 21.99
N LEU A 436 6.96 -10.61 20.69
CA LEU A 436 5.91 -11.36 19.99
C LEU A 436 5.62 -12.70 20.71
N ILE A 437 6.67 -13.47 21.02
CA ILE A 437 6.54 -14.75 21.73
C ILE A 437 5.84 -14.58 23.07
N SER A 438 6.10 -13.48 23.77
CA SER A 438 5.48 -13.22 25.07
C SER A 438 3.98 -12.95 24.99
N CYS A 439 3.49 -12.46 23.85
CA CYS A 439 2.08 -12.11 23.61
C CYS A 439 1.28 -13.25 22.95
N VAL A 440 1.96 -14.29 22.42
CA VAL A 440 1.29 -15.35 21.67
C VAL A 440 0.37 -16.21 22.54
N ASP A 441 -0.84 -16.43 22.07
CA ASP A 441 -1.68 -17.51 22.60
C ASP A 441 -1.29 -18.85 21.95
N LYS A 442 -0.57 -19.69 22.69
CA LYS A 442 -0.11 -21.00 22.20
C LYS A 442 -1.24 -21.97 21.82
N LYS A 443 -2.49 -21.68 22.19
CA LYS A 443 -3.66 -22.45 21.79
C LYS A 443 -4.29 -21.94 20.49
N ASN A 444 -3.85 -20.75 20.01
CA ASN A 444 -4.30 -20.19 18.75
C ASN A 444 -3.37 -20.66 17.61
N PRO A 445 -3.82 -21.56 16.73
CA PRO A 445 -2.98 -22.11 15.67
C PRO A 445 -2.44 -21.03 14.71
N ILE A 446 -3.21 -19.97 14.48
CA ILE A 446 -2.84 -18.89 13.56
C ILE A 446 -1.71 -18.03 14.14
N GLN A 447 -1.78 -17.70 15.43
CA GLN A 447 -0.72 -16.97 16.11
C GLN A 447 0.55 -17.82 16.22
N LEU A 448 0.41 -19.12 16.52
CA LEU A 448 1.53 -20.04 16.58
C LEU A 448 2.19 -20.20 15.20
N GLN A 449 1.40 -20.32 14.13
CA GLN A 449 1.90 -20.36 12.76
C GLN A 449 2.74 -19.15 12.41
N TYR A 450 2.23 -17.93 12.72
CA TYR A 450 2.96 -16.69 12.48
C TYR A 450 4.27 -16.64 13.28
N CYS A 451 4.27 -17.04 14.54
CA CYS A 451 5.50 -17.10 15.33
C CYS A 451 6.56 -18.06 14.75
N LEU A 452 6.14 -19.23 14.26
CA LEU A 452 7.07 -20.16 13.61
C LEU A 452 7.58 -19.61 12.27
N TYR A 453 6.74 -18.87 11.53
CA TYR A 453 7.14 -18.17 10.34
C TYR A 453 8.24 -17.15 10.63
N GLU A 454 8.04 -16.24 11.58
CA GLU A 454 9.06 -15.26 11.98
C GLU A 454 10.34 -15.93 12.49
N LYS A 455 10.22 -17.01 13.26
CA LYS A 455 11.37 -17.80 13.71
C LYS A 455 12.16 -18.37 12.53
N ALA A 456 11.49 -18.86 11.50
CA ALA A 456 12.13 -19.38 10.32
C ALA A 456 12.86 -18.31 9.52
N LEU A 457 12.34 -17.07 9.48
CA LEU A 457 12.99 -15.95 8.78
C LEU A 457 14.33 -15.55 9.40
N ILE A 458 14.47 -15.64 10.73
CA ILE A 458 15.71 -15.34 11.44
C ILE A 458 16.68 -16.54 11.53
N GLU A 459 16.23 -17.76 11.19
CA GLU A 459 17.08 -18.95 11.24
C GLU A 459 18.14 -18.91 10.13
N LYS A 460 19.39 -19.16 10.49
CA LYS A 460 20.53 -19.11 9.56
C LYS A 460 20.80 -20.44 8.84
N ASN A 461 20.46 -21.56 9.48
CA ASN A 461 20.66 -22.89 8.89
C ASN A 461 19.54 -23.16 7.87
N PRO A 462 19.86 -23.38 6.58
CA PRO A 462 18.85 -23.56 5.53
C PRO A 462 17.95 -24.77 5.78
N ASP A 463 18.50 -25.87 6.26
CA ASP A 463 17.74 -27.12 6.48
C ASP A 463 16.76 -26.97 7.65
N ILE A 464 17.19 -26.33 8.74
CA ILE A 464 16.33 -26.02 9.89
C ILE A 464 15.25 -25.02 9.47
N ARG A 465 15.60 -24.01 8.66
CA ARG A 465 14.64 -23.05 8.12
C ARG A 465 13.52 -23.72 7.35
N ILE A 466 13.85 -24.64 6.42
CA ILE A 466 12.87 -25.39 5.63
C ILE A 466 11.94 -26.17 6.55
N ILE A 467 12.47 -26.88 7.55
CA ILE A 467 11.67 -27.64 8.51
C ILE A 467 10.69 -26.71 9.24
N LEU A 468 11.16 -25.57 9.77
CA LEU A 468 10.31 -24.62 10.48
C LEU A 468 9.20 -24.04 9.58
N LEU A 469 9.51 -23.72 8.33
CA LEU A 469 8.52 -23.22 7.36
C LEU A 469 7.45 -24.26 7.04
N VAL A 470 7.86 -25.51 6.81
CA VAL A 470 6.94 -26.60 6.51
C VAL A 470 6.09 -26.94 7.74
N ASP A 471 6.69 -26.99 8.94
CA ASP A 471 5.95 -27.21 10.19
C ASP A 471 4.95 -26.09 10.47
N ALA A 472 5.35 -24.83 10.23
CA ALA A 472 4.45 -23.68 10.33
C ALA A 472 3.25 -23.80 9.36
N LEU A 473 3.50 -24.16 8.10
CA LEU A 473 2.44 -24.32 7.10
C LEU A 473 1.47 -25.45 7.48
N ARG A 474 1.99 -26.56 7.98
CA ARG A 474 1.19 -27.73 8.40
C ARG A 474 0.30 -27.49 9.60
N ILE A 475 0.49 -26.43 10.36
CA ILE A 475 -0.41 -26.09 11.48
C ILE A 475 -1.83 -25.85 10.97
N THR A 476 -1.99 -25.16 9.86
CA THR A 476 -3.30 -24.82 9.28
C THR A 476 -3.63 -25.65 8.04
N LEU A 477 -2.63 -26.19 7.35
CA LEU A 477 -2.75 -26.98 6.13
C LEU A 477 -1.96 -28.30 6.26
N PRO A 478 -2.42 -29.26 7.10
CA PRO A 478 -1.67 -30.48 7.43
C PRO A 478 -1.38 -31.36 6.20
N ASP A 479 -2.29 -31.39 5.23
CA ASP A 479 -2.21 -32.22 4.03
C ASP A 479 -1.73 -31.44 2.80
N PHE A 480 -1.14 -30.26 2.98
CA PHE A 480 -0.68 -29.41 1.88
C PHE A 480 0.34 -30.14 0.98
N SER A 481 0.13 -30.01 -0.32
CA SER A 481 1.06 -30.43 -1.36
C SER A 481 1.08 -29.41 -2.50
N PHE A 482 2.25 -29.08 -3.02
CA PHE A 482 2.39 -28.17 -4.15
C PHE A 482 1.65 -28.65 -5.41
N SER A 483 1.55 -29.95 -5.65
CA SER A 483 0.79 -30.52 -6.79
C SER A 483 -0.73 -30.30 -6.69
N HIS A 484 -1.23 -29.90 -5.53
CA HIS A 484 -2.64 -29.64 -5.26
C HIS A 484 -2.85 -28.20 -4.74
N ILE A 485 -1.95 -27.28 -5.11
CA ILE A 485 -1.97 -25.90 -4.63
C ILE A 485 -3.30 -25.18 -4.98
N ASN A 486 -3.92 -25.53 -6.10
CA ASN A 486 -5.19 -24.97 -6.54
C ASN A 486 -6.41 -25.48 -5.77
N ASP A 487 -6.25 -26.53 -4.95
CA ASP A 487 -7.35 -27.10 -4.15
C ASP A 487 -7.60 -26.31 -2.86
N TYR A 488 -6.69 -25.38 -2.51
CA TYR A 488 -6.72 -24.59 -1.27
C TYR A 488 -6.98 -23.12 -1.55
N ARG A 489 -7.38 -22.43 -0.46
CA ARG A 489 -7.36 -20.97 -0.37
C ARG A 489 -6.42 -20.58 0.75
N TYR A 490 -5.64 -19.52 0.52
CA TYR A 490 -4.56 -19.14 1.42
C TYR A 490 -4.83 -17.81 2.10
N SER A 491 -4.52 -17.75 3.39
CA SER A 491 -4.31 -16.49 4.10
C SER A 491 -2.96 -15.88 3.69
N TRP A 492 -2.75 -14.61 4.02
CA TRP A 492 -1.47 -13.94 3.77
C TRP A 492 -0.29 -14.70 4.37
N VAL A 493 -0.40 -15.18 5.61
CA VAL A 493 0.68 -15.93 6.28
C VAL A 493 0.96 -17.26 5.58
N GLU A 494 -0.08 -18.00 5.19
CA GLU A 494 0.06 -19.26 4.47
C GLU A 494 0.74 -19.07 3.11
N PHE A 495 0.35 -18.03 2.36
CA PHE A 495 0.98 -17.75 1.08
C PHE A 495 2.43 -17.27 1.24
N SER A 496 2.71 -16.45 2.24
CA SER A 496 4.07 -16.03 2.57
C SER A 496 4.96 -17.21 2.98
N LEU A 497 4.41 -18.18 3.71
CA LEU A 497 5.08 -19.44 4.03
C LEU A 497 5.40 -20.27 2.77
N ILE A 498 4.43 -20.43 1.85
CA ILE A 498 4.62 -21.12 0.58
C ILE A 498 5.76 -20.46 -0.21
N ASN A 499 5.73 -19.14 -0.34
CA ASN A 499 6.78 -18.38 -1.01
C ASN A 499 8.16 -18.59 -0.36
N SER A 500 8.21 -18.53 0.97
CA SER A 500 9.45 -18.72 1.73
C SER A 500 9.98 -20.14 1.63
N ILE A 501 9.11 -21.16 1.52
CA ILE A 501 9.48 -22.55 1.26
C ILE A 501 10.12 -22.67 -0.14
N CYS A 502 9.50 -22.08 -1.17
CA CYS A 502 10.06 -22.06 -2.52
C CYS A 502 11.46 -21.45 -2.53
N TRP A 503 11.58 -20.26 -1.90
CA TRP A 503 12.86 -19.56 -1.79
C TRP A 503 13.91 -20.37 -1.01
N ALA A 504 13.54 -21.00 0.10
CA ALA A 504 14.46 -21.78 0.91
C ALA A 504 14.98 -23.02 0.14
N TYR A 505 14.11 -23.72 -0.59
CA TYR A 505 14.53 -24.82 -1.46
C TYR A 505 15.42 -24.35 -2.61
N SER A 506 15.13 -23.20 -3.22
CA SER A 506 15.95 -22.64 -4.32
C SER A 506 17.38 -22.30 -3.86
N ASN A 507 17.54 -21.96 -2.57
CA ASN A 507 18.85 -21.65 -1.97
C ASN A 507 19.45 -22.84 -1.18
N SER A 508 18.90 -24.05 -1.32
CA SER A 508 19.38 -25.27 -0.71
C SER A 508 20.18 -26.13 -1.69
N ASN A 509 20.50 -27.36 -1.28
CA ASN A 509 21.11 -28.38 -2.15
C ASN A 509 20.16 -28.91 -3.25
N SER A 510 18.93 -28.40 -3.32
CA SER A 510 17.90 -28.86 -4.27
C SER A 510 17.21 -27.70 -5.00
N PRO A 511 17.96 -26.82 -5.71
CA PRO A 511 17.41 -25.60 -6.31
C PRO A 511 16.31 -25.87 -7.35
N CYS A 512 16.44 -26.97 -8.12
CA CYS A 512 15.41 -27.37 -9.09
C CYS A 512 14.03 -27.64 -8.46
N LEU A 513 14.01 -28.07 -7.19
CA LEU A 513 12.75 -28.30 -6.47
C LEU A 513 12.07 -26.98 -6.12
N GLY A 514 12.83 -26.00 -5.65
CA GLY A 514 12.32 -24.66 -5.38
C GLY A 514 11.74 -23.98 -6.64
N ILE A 515 12.47 -24.04 -7.75
CA ILE A 515 12.00 -23.54 -9.05
C ILE A 515 10.69 -24.23 -9.47
N ARG A 516 10.62 -25.56 -9.37
CA ARG A 516 9.40 -26.30 -9.66
C ARG A 516 8.21 -25.86 -8.79
N TYR A 517 8.46 -25.58 -7.52
CA TYR A 517 7.43 -25.10 -6.61
C TYR A 517 6.94 -23.70 -7.01
N TYR A 518 7.83 -22.82 -7.47
CA TYR A 518 7.43 -21.51 -7.98
C TYR A 518 6.50 -21.61 -9.20
N TYR A 519 6.68 -22.56 -10.10
CA TYR A 519 5.73 -22.77 -11.21
C TYR A 519 4.33 -23.11 -10.73
N PHE A 520 4.19 -23.94 -9.70
CA PHE A 520 2.87 -24.20 -9.10
C PHE A 520 2.27 -22.92 -8.46
N VAL A 521 3.11 -22.11 -7.83
CA VAL A 521 2.67 -20.81 -7.26
C VAL A 521 2.21 -19.86 -8.37
N LEU A 522 2.92 -19.77 -9.49
CA LEU A 522 2.50 -18.97 -10.64
C LEU A 522 1.17 -19.45 -11.22
N GLU A 523 1.00 -20.77 -11.38
CA GLU A 523 -0.26 -21.35 -11.83
C GLU A 523 -1.42 -20.95 -10.89
N TYR A 524 -1.20 -21.02 -9.58
CA TYR A 524 -2.19 -20.57 -8.61
C TYR A 524 -2.50 -19.08 -8.76
N ILE A 525 -1.50 -18.22 -8.92
CA ILE A 525 -1.66 -16.78 -9.12
C ILE A 525 -2.52 -16.48 -10.35
N GLN A 526 -2.25 -17.16 -11.47
CA GLN A 526 -2.97 -16.99 -12.74
C GLN A 526 -4.43 -17.41 -12.67
N HIS A 527 -4.77 -18.41 -11.87
CA HIS A 527 -6.12 -18.97 -11.78
C HIS A 527 -6.88 -18.55 -10.51
N SER A 528 -6.24 -17.79 -9.60
CA SER A 528 -6.89 -17.37 -8.36
C SER A 528 -7.78 -16.14 -8.60
N ASN A 529 -9.03 -16.22 -8.14
CA ASN A 529 -9.94 -15.07 -8.04
C ASN A 529 -9.63 -14.23 -6.79
N THR A 530 -8.36 -13.87 -6.60
CA THR A 530 -7.91 -13.10 -5.44
C THR A 530 -8.12 -11.61 -5.70
N ASP A 531 -8.55 -10.86 -4.69
CA ASP A 531 -8.70 -9.40 -4.81
C ASP A 531 -7.37 -8.75 -5.18
N ILE A 532 -7.43 -7.72 -6.03
CA ILE A 532 -6.24 -7.02 -6.52
C ILE A 532 -5.39 -6.43 -5.40
N LEU A 533 -6.00 -6.01 -4.30
CA LEU A 533 -5.30 -5.47 -3.13
C LEU A 533 -4.42 -6.53 -2.46
N LEU A 534 -4.90 -7.78 -2.42
CA LEU A 534 -4.10 -8.91 -1.91
C LEU A 534 -3.04 -9.35 -2.92
N GLN A 535 -3.36 -9.30 -4.21
CA GLN A 535 -2.40 -9.60 -5.27
C GLN A 535 -1.19 -8.68 -5.21
N ASP A 536 -1.42 -7.37 -5.07
CA ASP A 536 -0.35 -6.37 -4.97
C ASP A 536 0.60 -6.61 -3.79
N THR A 537 0.10 -7.16 -2.70
CA THR A 537 0.92 -7.45 -1.52
C THR A 537 1.80 -8.69 -1.68
N LEU A 538 1.30 -9.72 -2.38
CA LEU A 538 1.92 -11.06 -2.41
C LEU A 538 2.75 -11.32 -3.67
N PHE A 539 2.30 -10.85 -4.82
CA PHE A 539 2.91 -11.22 -6.10
C PHE A 539 4.26 -10.58 -6.36
N PRO A 540 4.52 -9.30 -6.04
CA PRO A 540 5.84 -8.70 -6.26
C PRO A 540 6.96 -9.46 -5.54
N VAL A 541 6.70 -9.93 -4.33
CA VAL A 541 7.67 -10.73 -3.56
C VAL A 541 7.92 -12.08 -4.23
N THR A 542 6.84 -12.73 -4.72
CA THR A 542 6.95 -14.00 -5.45
C THR A 542 7.81 -13.84 -6.69
N ILE A 543 7.54 -12.84 -7.51
CA ILE A 543 8.28 -12.60 -8.76
C ILE A 543 9.74 -12.27 -8.46
N ALA A 544 10.02 -11.40 -7.49
CA ALA A 544 11.39 -11.03 -7.12
C ALA A 544 12.21 -12.24 -6.63
N PHE A 545 11.62 -13.12 -5.84
CA PHE A 545 12.31 -14.31 -5.34
C PHE A 545 12.46 -15.38 -6.41
N PHE A 546 11.48 -15.50 -7.30
CA PHE A 546 11.57 -16.45 -8.41
C PHE A 546 12.62 -16.03 -9.44
N THR A 547 12.73 -14.74 -9.77
CA THR A 547 13.80 -14.23 -10.62
C THR A 547 15.19 -14.54 -10.06
N ASN A 548 15.37 -14.36 -8.74
CA ASN A 548 16.61 -14.74 -8.07
C ASN A 548 16.89 -16.26 -8.21
N ALA A 549 15.88 -17.10 -8.00
CA ALA A 549 16.02 -18.55 -8.11
C ALA A 549 16.40 -18.99 -9.53
N LEU A 550 15.77 -18.43 -10.56
CA LEU A 550 16.07 -18.72 -11.97
C LEU A 550 17.48 -18.26 -12.34
N TYR A 551 17.88 -17.05 -11.92
CA TYR A 551 19.24 -16.56 -12.14
C TYR A 551 20.30 -17.48 -11.51
N SER A 552 20.10 -17.86 -10.25
CA SER A 552 21.02 -18.75 -9.52
C SER A 552 21.15 -20.15 -10.15
N ALA A 553 20.13 -20.56 -10.90
CA ALA A 553 20.13 -21.83 -11.64
C ALA A 553 20.63 -21.70 -13.10
N ASN A 554 21.05 -20.50 -13.53
CA ASN A 554 21.44 -20.14 -14.90
C ASN A 554 20.30 -20.33 -15.95
N ASN A 555 19.03 -20.24 -15.50
CA ASN A 555 17.86 -20.34 -16.37
C ASN A 555 17.48 -18.95 -16.90
N TYR A 556 18.37 -18.33 -17.68
CA TYR A 556 18.24 -16.94 -18.09
C TYR A 556 17.05 -16.69 -19.03
N ASP A 557 16.78 -17.57 -19.98
CA ASP A 557 15.67 -17.41 -20.91
C ASP A 557 14.32 -17.42 -20.19
N GLU A 558 14.12 -18.37 -19.25
CA GLU A 558 12.91 -18.45 -18.44
C GLU A 558 12.74 -17.21 -17.54
N LEU A 559 13.86 -16.66 -17.01
CA LEU A 559 13.84 -15.44 -16.23
C LEU A 559 13.39 -14.23 -17.07
N LEU A 560 13.92 -14.13 -18.30
CA LEU A 560 13.57 -13.05 -19.23
C LEU A 560 12.09 -13.08 -19.61
N ASP A 561 11.53 -14.28 -19.83
CA ASP A 561 10.11 -14.46 -20.12
C ASP A 561 9.25 -14.15 -18.87
N LEU A 562 9.65 -14.63 -17.70
CA LEU A 562 8.94 -14.35 -16.44
C LEU A 562 8.79 -12.84 -16.20
N ILE A 563 9.88 -12.09 -16.29
CA ILE A 563 9.84 -10.63 -16.07
C ILE A 563 8.94 -9.96 -17.11
N LYS A 564 9.07 -10.35 -18.38
CA LYS A 564 8.26 -9.79 -19.45
C LYS A 564 6.75 -9.99 -19.23
N ASP A 565 6.37 -11.16 -18.70
CA ASP A 565 4.96 -11.52 -18.52
C ASP A 565 4.35 -10.92 -17.24
N TYR A 566 5.15 -10.69 -16.20
CA TYR A 566 4.65 -10.33 -14.85
C TYR A 566 5.09 -8.96 -14.33
N GLU A 567 5.88 -8.20 -15.09
CA GLU A 567 6.52 -6.97 -14.61
C GLU A 567 5.56 -5.81 -14.34
N ALA A 568 4.46 -5.72 -15.07
CA ALA A 568 3.82 -4.42 -15.20
C ALA A 568 2.83 -4.01 -14.10
N PRO A 569 1.78 -4.74 -13.74
CA PRO A 569 0.79 -4.15 -12.84
C PRO A 569 1.12 -4.32 -11.35
N TYR A 570 1.85 -5.38 -10.98
CA TYR A 570 1.97 -5.78 -9.59
C TYR A 570 3.18 -5.19 -8.85
N MET A 571 4.14 -4.61 -9.56
CA MET A 571 5.41 -4.15 -8.96
C MET A 571 5.49 -2.64 -8.74
N LYS A 572 4.49 -1.88 -9.13
CA LYS A 572 4.54 -0.40 -9.09
C LYS A 572 4.65 0.16 -7.67
N GLN A 573 4.06 -0.50 -6.69
CA GLN A 573 4.11 -0.07 -5.28
C GLN A 573 5.28 -0.70 -4.51
N ALA A 574 5.87 -1.77 -5.02
CA ALA A 574 6.94 -2.51 -4.37
C ALA A 574 8.31 -2.20 -5.00
N LEU A 575 8.74 -0.93 -4.98
CA LEU A 575 10.01 -0.48 -5.59
C LEU A 575 11.23 -1.33 -5.21
N PRO A 576 11.41 -1.80 -3.95
CA PRO A 576 12.55 -2.67 -3.62
C PRO A 576 12.54 -3.98 -4.40
N ASN A 577 11.36 -4.60 -4.56
CA ASN A 577 11.20 -5.87 -5.29
C ASN A 577 11.44 -5.67 -6.79
N LEU A 578 10.97 -4.55 -7.34
CA LEU A 578 11.22 -4.16 -8.72
C LEU A 578 12.72 -3.96 -8.97
N GLY A 579 13.43 -3.29 -8.05
CA GLY A 579 14.88 -3.12 -8.12
C GLY A 579 15.64 -4.45 -8.15
N ILE A 580 15.23 -5.42 -7.34
CA ILE A 580 15.79 -6.77 -7.31
C ILE A 580 15.53 -7.49 -8.66
N SER A 581 14.30 -7.43 -9.16
CA SER A 581 13.94 -8.09 -10.42
C SER A 581 14.73 -7.50 -11.60
N PHE A 582 14.86 -6.18 -11.70
CA PHE A 582 15.65 -5.54 -12.75
C PHE A 582 17.14 -5.83 -12.62
N PHE A 583 17.66 -6.00 -11.41
CA PHE A 583 19.03 -6.42 -11.19
C PHE A 583 19.31 -7.76 -11.87
N TYR A 584 18.51 -8.78 -11.57
CA TYR A 584 18.69 -10.12 -12.17
C TYR A 584 18.36 -10.13 -13.67
N TYR A 585 17.38 -9.36 -14.10
CA TYR A 585 17.03 -9.22 -15.52
C TYR A 585 18.19 -8.62 -16.32
N CYS A 586 18.83 -7.58 -15.79
CA CYS A 586 20.00 -6.96 -16.40
C CYS A 586 21.17 -7.96 -16.53
N GLN A 587 21.45 -8.72 -15.47
CA GLN A 587 22.50 -9.71 -15.47
C GLN A 587 22.21 -10.81 -16.51
N SER A 588 20.99 -11.30 -16.57
CA SER A 588 20.57 -12.34 -17.53
C SER A 588 20.67 -11.84 -18.98
N LEU A 589 20.31 -10.60 -19.25
CA LEU A 589 20.48 -9.98 -20.57
C LEU A 589 21.96 -9.86 -20.97
N GLY A 590 22.84 -9.61 -20.00
CA GLY A 590 24.29 -9.60 -20.20
C GLY A 590 24.79 -10.98 -20.64
N GLU A 591 24.41 -12.03 -19.92
CA GLU A 591 24.75 -13.43 -20.21
C GLU A 591 24.21 -13.88 -21.58
N CYS A 592 23.05 -13.38 -22.03
CA CYS A 592 22.45 -13.66 -23.33
C CYS A 592 22.95 -12.72 -24.46
N ASP A 593 24.05 -11.99 -24.27
CA ASP A 593 24.69 -11.09 -25.27
C ASP A 593 23.84 -9.89 -25.72
N SER A 594 22.81 -9.53 -24.95
CA SER A 594 21.89 -8.41 -25.22
C SER A 594 22.31 -7.12 -24.52
N LYS A 595 23.56 -6.67 -24.74
CA LYS A 595 24.20 -5.56 -24.01
C LYS A 595 23.40 -4.26 -23.93
N HIS A 596 22.76 -3.84 -25.02
CA HIS A 596 21.99 -2.58 -25.02
C HIS A 596 20.75 -2.64 -24.09
N LYS A 597 20.07 -3.79 -24.05
CA LYS A 597 18.95 -3.99 -23.14
C LYS A 597 19.46 -4.10 -21.70
N ALA A 598 20.58 -4.80 -21.49
CA ALA A 598 21.21 -4.92 -20.17
C ALA A 598 21.53 -3.54 -19.56
N ILE A 599 22.10 -2.62 -20.33
CA ILE A 599 22.41 -1.26 -19.88
C ILE A 599 21.13 -0.52 -19.42
N ARG A 600 20.02 -0.67 -20.15
CA ARG A 600 18.74 -0.04 -19.79
C ARG A 600 18.25 -0.51 -18.43
N TYR A 601 18.14 -1.82 -18.23
CA TYR A 601 17.66 -2.40 -16.97
C TYR A 601 18.64 -2.19 -15.81
N ALA A 602 19.93 -2.09 -16.12
CA ALA A 602 20.93 -1.67 -15.15
C ALA A 602 20.70 -0.24 -14.64
N ASN A 603 20.38 0.67 -15.54
CA ASN A 603 20.05 2.05 -15.16
C ASN A 603 18.79 2.08 -14.27
N TYR A 604 17.76 1.28 -14.59
CA TYR A 604 16.57 1.16 -13.72
C TYR A 604 16.92 0.61 -12.34
N ALA A 605 17.66 -0.49 -12.28
CA ALA A 605 18.05 -1.09 -11.01
C ALA A 605 18.93 -0.15 -10.18
N CYS A 606 19.89 0.52 -10.80
CA CYS A 606 20.72 1.53 -10.12
C CYS A 606 19.88 2.70 -9.62
N ALA A 607 18.99 3.23 -10.45
CA ALA A 607 18.15 4.36 -10.08
C ALA A 607 17.23 4.04 -8.90
N LEU A 608 16.59 2.87 -8.91
CA LEU A 608 15.77 2.40 -7.80
C LEU A 608 16.57 2.19 -6.53
N ASN A 609 17.79 1.64 -6.63
CA ASN A 609 18.67 1.48 -5.47
C ASN A 609 19.17 2.84 -4.94
N GLU A 610 19.46 3.81 -5.80
CA GLU A 610 19.84 5.16 -5.39
C GLU A 610 18.67 5.92 -4.76
N LEU A 611 17.49 5.79 -5.34
CA LEU A 611 16.25 6.36 -4.81
C LEU A 611 15.95 5.85 -3.38
N LEU A 612 16.21 4.56 -3.14
CA LEU A 612 16.00 3.88 -1.86
C LEU A 612 17.23 3.96 -0.93
N GLU A 613 18.24 4.75 -1.28
CA GLU A 613 19.52 4.89 -0.55
C GLU A 613 20.28 3.56 -0.32
N LEU A 614 20.07 2.57 -1.20
CA LEU A 614 20.75 1.28 -1.17
C LEU A 614 22.08 1.33 -1.94
N GLN A 615 22.98 2.23 -1.55
CA GLN A 615 24.24 2.52 -2.24
C GLN A 615 25.11 1.28 -2.48
N LYS A 616 25.12 0.33 -1.54
CA LYS A 616 25.85 -0.92 -1.68
C LYS A 616 25.40 -1.75 -2.88
N ASN A 617 24.08 -1.83 -3.10
CA ASN A 617 23.50 -2.58 -4.22
C ASN A 617 23.81 -1.89 -5.55
N SER A 618 23.67 -0.57 -5.61
CA SER A 618 24.06 0.22 -6.80
C SER A 618 25.53 0.04 -7.14
N TYR A 619 26.42 0.11 -6.14
CA TYR A 619 27.86 -0.13 -6.33
C TYR A 619 28.16 -1.54 -6.84
N LEU A 620 27.54 -2.57 -6.27
CA LEU A 620 27.75 -3.96 -6.68
C LEU A 620 27.33 -4.18 -8.13
N LEU A 621 26.20 -3.61 -8.55
CA LEU A 621 25.72 -3.71 -9.91
C LEU A 621 26.65 -2.98 -10.89
N LYS A 622 27.05 -1.75 -10.60
CA LYS A 622 28.01 -0.97 -11.42
C LYS A 622 29.34 -1.72 -11.57
N LYS A 623 29.84 -2.30 -10.47
CA LYS A 623 31.06 -3.11 -10.46
C LYS A 623 30.91 -4.36 -11.32
N TYR A 624 29.82 -5.12 -11.18
CA TYR A 624 29.54 -6.31 -11.99
C TYR A 624 29.54 -5.99 -13.49
N LEU A 625 28.81 -4.93 -13.88
CA LEU A 625 28.74 -4.52 -15.29
C LEU A 625 30.10 -4.12 -15.86
N TYR A 626 30.94 -3.47 -15.06
CA TYR A 626 32.30 -3.09 -15.47
C TYR A 626 33.23 -4.32 -15.57
N ASP A 627 33.25 -5.16 -14.54
CA ASP A 627 34.15 -6.31 -14.45
C ASP A 627 33.85 -7.39 -15.52
N ASP A 628 32.55 -7.71 -15.72
CA ASP A 628 32.13 -8.82 -16.58
C ASP A 628 31.83 -8.39 -18.03
N PHE A 629 31.36 -7.16 -18.26
CA PHE A 629 30.95 -6.72 -19.59
C PHE A 629 31.67 -5.47 -20.10
N GLY A 630 32.55 -4.85 -19.32
CA GLY A 630 33.25 -3.61 -19.67
C GLY A 630 32.28 -2.42 -19.85
N ILE A 631 31.09 -2.47 -19.23
CA ILE A 631 30.06 -1.44 -19.33
C ILE A 631 30.24 -0.48 -18.16
N THR A 632 30.40 0.80 -18.49
CA THR A 632 30.39 1.89 -17.50
C THR A 632 29.02 2.54 -17.54
N LEU A 633 28.31 2.53 -16.41
CA LEU A 633 27.07 3.33 -16.24
C LEU A 633 27.46 4.74 -15.81
N ASN A 634 26.93 5.72 -16.50
CA ASN A 634 27.15 7.14 -16.20
C ASN A 634 26.35 7.58 -14.98
#